data_45b16170f62bff22fa7732767fc58b5e
#
_entry.id   45b16170f62bff22fa7732767fc58b5e
#
_cell.length_a   1.000
_cell.length_b   1.000
_cell.length_c   1.000
_cell.angle_alpha   90.00
_cell.angle_beta   90.00
_cell.angle_gamma   90.00
#
_symmetry.space_group_name_H-M   'P 1'
#
loop_
_entity.id
_entity.type
_entity.pdbx_description
1 polymer ?
#
loop_
_entity_poly.entity_id
_entity_poly.type
_entity_poly.pdbx_seq_one_letter_code
_entity_poly.pdbx_strand_id
1 'polypeptide(L)'
;MAQALKAPIHLFDYLAMDEASELRHEYVGGQIYAMTGGTMRHNRIALNIARQLGDRLEATPCQVFINDMKLHVQAADSVYYPDVFVHCGSALATAAKVVHDAALIVEVTSESSAEIDRREKLVAYCKLPGLRACWIVSQDEQRVEVHERDTSGLLQANAYTKGDALPPGWLGDEPIALERLYAGTDVG
;
A
#
# COMPACT_ATOMS: atom_id res chain seq x y z
N MET A 1 -26.52 -21.56 -15.84
CA MET A 1 -25.39 -21.80 -16.77
C MET A 1 -24.12 -21.54 -15.98
N ALA A 2 -23.28 -22.56 -15.80
CA ALA A 2 -22.02 -22.41 -15.10
C ALA A 2 -21.08 -21.55 -15.98
N GLN A 3 -20.62 -20.42 -15.45
CA GLN A 3 -19.62 -19.61 -16.09
C GLN A 3 -18.33 -20.42 -16.12
N ALA A 4 -17.78 -20.65 -17.32
CA ALA A 4 -16.51 -21.36 -17.46
C ALA A 4 -15.46 -20.54 -16.71
N LEU A 5 -14.85 -21.12 -15.66
CA LEU A 5 -13.70 -20.56 -14.99
C LEU A 5 -12.60 -20.38 -16.05
N LYS A 6 -12.20 -19.15 -16.33
CA LYS A 6 -11.03 -18.87 -17.16
C LYS A 6 -9.83 -19.56 -16.50
N ALA A 7 -9.01 -20.22 -17.31
CA ALA A 7 -7.76 -20.80 -16.81
C ALA A 7 -6.94 -19.72 -16.11
N PRO A 8 -6.29 -20.02 -14.97
CA PRO A 8 -5.45 -19.07 -14.28
C PRO A 8 -4.31 -18.61 -15.20
N ILE A 9 -4.01 -17.32 -15.16
CA ILE A 9 -2.94 -16.69 -15.92
C ILE A 9 -1.65 -16.81 -15.11
N HIS A 10 -0.54 -17.13 -15.77
CA HIS A 10 0.75 -17.16 -15.11
C HIS A 10 1.28 -15.74 -14.86
N LEU A 11 2.02 -15.55 -13.78
CA LEU A 11 2.62 -14.27 -13.40
C LEU A 11 3.41 -13.62 -14.56
N PHE A 12 4.16 -14.42 -15.32
CA PHE A 12 4.93 -13.89 -16.46
C PHE A 12 4.03 -13.31 -17.55
N ASP A 13 2.94 -14.00 -17.88
CA ASP A 13 1.98 -13.55 -18.88
C ASP A 13 1.23 -12.28 -18.41
N TYR A 14 0.89 -12.24 -17.11
CA TYR A 14 0.31 -11.04 -16.50
C TYR A 14 1.27 -9.85 -16.62
N LEU A 15 2.54 -9.99 -16.24
CA LEU A 15 3.51 -8.88 -16.29
C LEU A 15 3.68 -8.33 -17.71
N ALA A 16 3.74 -9.22 -18.71
CA ALA A 16 3.82 -8.83 -20.12
C ALA A 16 2.54 -8.12 -20.59
N MET A 17 1.38 -8.64 -20.20
CA MET A 17 0.08 -8.03 -20.52
C MET A 17 -0.07 -6.64 -19.89
N ASP A 18 0.23 -6.52 -18.61
CA ASP A 18 0.06 -5.27 -17.87
C ASP A 18 1.03 -4.18 -18.36
N GLU A 19 2.26 -4.57 -18.78
CA GLU A 19 3.20 -3.65 -19.39
C GLU A 19 2.72 -3.11 -20.76
N ALA A 20 1.97 -3.91 -21.51
CA ALA A 20 1.40 -3.53 -22.80
C ALA A 20 0.04 -2.82 -22.70
N SER A 21 -0.56 -2.78 -21.51
CA SER A 21 -1.89 -2.23 -21.26
C SER A 21 -1.82 -0.74 -20.91
N GLU A 22 -2.83 0.02 -21.37
CA GLU A 22 -3.07 1.40 -20.93
C GLU A 22 -3.69 1.46 -19.51
N LEU A 23 -4.30 0.36 -19.05
CA LEU A 23 -4.89 0.22 -17.74
C LEU A 23 -3.98 -0.63 -16.86
N ARG A 24 -3.87 -0.28 -15.58
CA ARG A 24 -3.20 -1.10 -14.59
C ARG A 24 -4.11 -2.21 -14.10
N HIS A 25 -3.50 -3.33 -13.81
CA HIS A 25 -4.20 -4.49 -13.30
C HIS A 25 -3.44 -5.06 -12.10
N GLU A 26 -4.16 -5.45 -11.07
CA GLU A 26 -3.64 -6.28 -10.00
C GLU A 26 -3.74 -7.76 -10.38
N TYR A 27 -2.84 -8.57 -9.85
CA TYR A 27 -2.81 -10.01 -10.05
C TYR A 27 -2.93 -10.73 -8.71
N VAL A 28 -3.84 -11.67 -8.60
CA VAL A 28 -4.05 -12.45 -7.38
C VAL A 28 -4.32 -13.91 -7.75
N GLY A 29 -3.35 -14.80 -7.49
CA GLY A 29 -3.53 -16.24 -7.67
C GLY A 29 -4.01 -16.67 -9.05
N GLY A 30 -3.48 -16.06 -10.11
CA GLY A 30 -3.87 -16.35 -11.50
C GLY A 30 -5.06 -15.54 -12.02
N GLN A 31 -5.62 -14.64 -11.25
CA GLN A 31 -6.70 -13.74 -11.67
C GLN A 31 -6.22 -12.31 -11.82
N ILE A 32 -6.83 -11.57 -12.74
CA ILE A 32 -6.47 -10.19 -13.07
C ILE A 32 -7.65 -9.29 -12.74
N TYR A 33 -7.37 -8.20 -12.04
CA TYR A 33 -8.35 -7.19 -11.62
C TYR A 33 -7.94 -5.83 -12.16
N ALA A 34 -8.78 -5.21 -12.99
CA ALA A 34 -8.53 -3.87 -13.48
C ALA A 34 -8.65 -2.85 -12.34
N MET A 35 -7.69 -1.95 -12.27
CA MET A 35 -7.74 -0.85 -11.30
C MET A 35 -8.63 0.27 -11.82
N THR A 36 -9.40 0.86 -10.93
CA THR A 36 -10.19 2.07 -11.19
C THR A 36 -9.44 3.29 -10.67
N GLY A 37 -9.68 4.46 -11.30
CA GLY A 37 -9.07 5.71 -10.83
C GLY A 37 -9.59 6.12 -9.45
N GLY A 38 -8.73 6.76 -8.66
CA GLY A 38 -9.08 7.33 -7.36
C GLY A 38 -9.70 8.72 -7.46
N THR A 39 -10.32 9.19 -6.37
CA THR A 39 -10.83 10.56 -6.23
C THR A 39 -9.66 11.56 -6.05
N MET A 40 -9.94 12.85 -6.23
CA MET A 40 -8.97 13.91 -5.91
C MET A 40 -8.56 13.88 -4.42
N ARG A 41 -9.50 13.58 -3.53
CA ARG A 41 -9.28 13.42 -2.08
C ARG A 41 -8.32 12.27 -1.80
N HIS A 42 -8.56 11.09 -2.36
CA HIS A 42 -7.69 9.92 -2.27
C HIS A 42 -6.26 10.27 -2.71
N ASN A 43 -6.11 10.86 -3.89
CA ASN A 43 -4.81 11.25 -4.43
C ASN A 43 -4.09 12.28 -3.53
N ARG A 44 -4.83 13.26 -2.97
CA ARG A 44 -4.26 14.26 -2.06
C ARG A 44 -3.74 13.63 -0.77
N ILE A 45 -4.48 12.69 -0.18
CA ILE A 45 -4.07 11.98 1.03
C ILE A 45 -2.82 11.15 0.75
N ALA A 46 -2.81 10.35 -0.33
CA ALA A 46 -1.66 9.55 -0.72
C ALA A 46 -0.40 10.41 -0.94
N LEU A 47 -0.54 11.57 -1.61
CA LEU A 47 0.56 12.52 -1.83
C LEU A 47 1.08 13.11 -0.52
N ASN A 48 0.20 13.51 0.40
CA ASN A 48 0.59 14.04 1.70
C ASN A 48 1.37 13.00 2.52
N ILE A 49 0.91 11.74 2.51
CA ILE A 49 1.60 10.64 3.18
C ILE A 49 2.97 10.40 2.56
N ALA A 50 3.05 10.29 1.23
CA ALA A 50 4.31 10.07 0.54
C ALA A 50 5.33 11.18 0.85
N ARG A 51 4.90 12.44 0.93
CA ARG A 51 5.74 13.57 1.31
C ARG A 51 6.22 13.45 2.76
N GLN A 52 5.30 13.18 3.72
CA GLN A 52 5.69 13.01 5.14
C GLN A 52 6.71 11.87 5.32
N LEU A 53 6.55 10.77 4.60
CA LEU A 53 7.48 9.65 4.63
C LEU A 53 8.79 9.99 3.93
N GLY A 54 8.75 10.66 2.78
CA GLY A 54 9.94 11.09 2.04
C GLY A 54 10.83 12.01 2.86
N ASP A 55 10.26 13.05 3.47
CA ASP A 55 10.99 14.01 4.31
C ASP A 55 11.69 13.31 5.49
N ARG A 56 11.04 12.31 6.09
CA ARG A 56 11.57 11.57 7.25
C ARG A 56 12.66 10.57 6.90
N LEU A 57 12.58 9.99 5.72
CA LEU A 57 13.45 8.90 5.29
C LEU A 57 14.60 9.37 4.40
N GLU A 58 14.72 10.69 4.12
CA GLU A 58 15.72 11.27 3.22
C GLU A 58 17.18 10.87 3.58
N ALA A 59 17.49 10.82 4.88
CA ALA A 59 18.82 10.45 5.38
C ALA A 59 18.99 8.94 5.61
N THR A 60 18.07 8.10 5.12
CA THR A 60 18.08 6.65 5.30
C THR A 60 18.24 5.93 3.96
N PRO A 61 18.57 4.63 3.94
CA PRO A 61 18.57 3.85 2.70
C PRO A 61 17.16 3.49 2.20
N CYS A 62 16.11 3.96 2.86
CA CYS A 62 14.73 3.66 2.50
C CYS A 62 14.25 4.54 1.34
N GLN A 63 13.43 3.97 0.48
CA GLN A 63 12.85 4.63 -0.69
C GLN A 63 11.33 4.58 -0.62
N VAL A 64 10.67 5.72 -0.89
CA VAL A 64 9.21 5.83 -0.92
C VAL A 64 8.75 5.71 -2.37
N PHE A 65 7.76 4.87 -2.60
CA PHE A 65 7.11 4.66 -3.90
C PHE A 65 5.62 4.97 -3.81
N ILE A 66 5.04 5.36 -4.95
CA ILE A 66 3.60 5.67 -5.06
C ILE A 66 3.00 4.99 -6.29
N ASN A 67 1.73 4.68 -6.23
CA ASN A 67 0.80 4.31 -7.32
C ASN A 67 1.32 3.37 -8.42
N ASP A 68 2.35 3.78 -9.17
CA ASP A 68 2.75 3.13 -10.43
C ASP A 68 3.78 2.03 -10.27
N MET A 69 4.27 1.82 -9.05
CA MET A 69 5.26 0.80 -8.78
C MET A 69 4.60 -0.49 -8.30
N LYS A 70 4.83 -1.57 -9.02
CA LYS A 70 4.33 -2.90 -8.66
C LYS A 70 5.03 -3.43 -7.42
N LEU A 71 4.26 -3.98 -6.49
CA LEU A 71 4.73 -4.76 -5.35
C LEU A 71 4.33 -6.23 -5.54
N HIS A 72 5.32 -7.09 -5.77
CA HIS A 72 5.10 -8.53 -5.92
C HIS A 72 5.26 -9.24 -4.59
N VAL A 73 4.19 -9.77 -4.07
CA VAL A 73 4.15 -10.60 -2.85
C VAL A 73 4.25 -12.07 -3.25
N GLN A 74 5.46 -12.55 -3.44
CA GLN A 74 5.72 -13.89 -3.98
C GLN A 74 5.02 -14.99 -3.16
N ALA A 75 5.05 -14.92 -1.83
CA ALA A 75 4.43 -15.90 -0.94
C ALA A 75 2.89 -15.90 -0.99
N ALA A 76 2.28 -14.89 -1.63
CA ALA A 76 0.84 -14.81 -1.88
C ALA A 76 0.47 -15.05 -3.34
N ASP A 77 1.45 -15.26 -4.22
CA ASP A 77 1.25 -15.30 -5.68
C ASP A 77 0.45 -14.09 -6.17
N SER A 78 0.87 -12.88 -5.77
CA SER A 78 0.09 -11.66 -6.03
C SER A 78 0.97 -10.47 -6.35
N VAL A 79 0.47 -9.60 -7.23
CA VAL A 79 1.06 -8.30 -7.56
C VAL A 79 0.03 -7.22 -7.35
N TYR A 80 0.38 -6.23 -6.55
CA TYR A 80 -0.46 -5.08 -6.23
C TYR A 80 0.21 -3.77 -6.62
N TYR A 81 -0.56 -2.69 -6.60
CA TYR A 81 -0.11 -1.31 -6.73
C TYR A 81 -0.54 -0.53 -5.49
N PRO A 82 0.19 -0.63 -4.37
CA PRO A 82 -0.17 0.13 -3.18
C PRO A 82 -0.15 1.63 -3.46
N ASP A 83 -1.01 2.39 -2.80
CA ASP A 83 -1.06 3.85 -2.95
C ASP A 83 0.27 4.50 -2.55
N VAL A 84 0.85 4.05 -1.44
CA VAL A 84 2.21 4.41 -1.01
C VAL A 84 2.87 3.19 -0.38
N PHE A 85 4.16 2.97 -0.65
CA PHE A 85 4.92 2.00 0.12
C PHE A 85 6.39 2.42 0.28
N VAL A 86 7.03 1.89 1.29
CA VAL A 86 8.43 2.13 1.62
C VAL A 86 9.23 0.83 1.48
N HIS A 87 10.25 0.86 0.67
CA HIS A 87 11.25 -0.21 0.60
C HIS A 87 12.50 0.21 1.38
N CYS A 88 12.93 -0.63 2.32
CA CYS A 88 14.16 -0.44 3.09
C CYS A 88 15.03 -1.69 2.91
N GLY A 89 15.96 -1.64 1.99
CA GLY A 89 16.80 -2.80 1.69
C GLY A 89 17.94 -2.44 0.77
N SER A 90 18.41 -3.41 -0.02
CA SER A 90 19.39 -3.16 -1.05
C SER A 90 18.85 -2.19 -2.09
N ALA A 91 19.75 -1.37 -2.65
CA ALA A 91 19.39 -0.43 -3.70
C ALA A 91 18.73 -1.14 -4.89
N LEU A 92 17.60 -0.62 -5.32
CA LEU A 92 16.87 -1.11 -6.49
C LEU A 92 17.50 -0.53 -7.76
N ALA A 93 17.51 -1.31 -8.84
CA ALA A 93 17.88 -0.78 -10.15
C ALA A 93 16.87 0.32 -10.55
N THR A 94 17.35 1.44 -11.09
CA THR A 94 16.49 2.57 -11.48
C THR A 94 15.46 2.23 -12.57
N ALA A 95 15.73 1.16 -13.34
CA ALA A 95 14.81 0.65 -14.35
C ALA A 95 13.89 -0.47 -13.83
N ALA A 96 13.93 -0.78 -12.52
CA ALA A 96 13.05 -1.80 -11.95
C ALA A 96 11.59 -1.36 -12.05
N LYS A 97 10.73 -2.26 -12.50
CA LYS A 97 9.27 -2.04 -12.61
C LYS A 97 8.48 -2.79 -11.54
N VAL A 98 9.17 -3.65 -10.78
CA VAL A 98 8.58 -4.49 -9.73
C VAL A 98 9.51 -4.46 -8.52
N VAL A 99 8.93 -4.28 -7.35
CA VAL A 99 9.59 -4.41 -6.05
C VAL A 99 9.09 -5.68 -5.36
N HIS A 100 9.93 -6.37 -4.60
CA HIS A 100 9.59 -7.68 -4.02
C HIS A 100 9.53 -7.66 -2.49
N ASP A 101 9.72 -6.51 -1.86
CA ASP A 101 9.63 -6.34 -0.41
C ASP A 101 9.28 -4.90 -0.05
N ALA A 102 8.61 -4.71 1.08
CA ALA A 102 8.25 -3.40 1.61
C ALA A 102 8.31 -3.42 3.13
N ALA A 103 8.80 -2.32 3.72
CA ALA A 103 8.82 -2.11 5.16
C ALA A 103 7.52 -1.46 5.68
N LEU A 104 6.89 -0.62 4.85
CA LEU A 104 5.58 -0.03 5.11
C LEU A 104 4.75 -0.09 3.83
N ILE A 105 3.47 -0.39 3.99
CA ILE A 105 2.47 -0.27 2.93
C ILE A 105 1.35 0.63 3.44
N VAL A 106 0.84 1.49 2.57
CA VAL A 106 -0.29 2.38 2.86
C VAL A 106 -1.33 2.22 1.77
N GLU A 107 -2.56 1.93 2.19
CA GLU A 107 -3.75 1.90 1.33
C GLU A 107 -4.72 2.99 1.77
N VAL A 108 -5.10 3.88 0.87
CA VAL A 108 -6.13 4.90 1.08
C VAL A 108 -7.46 4.34 0.60
N THR A 109 -8.41 4.14 1.50
CA THR A 109 -9.65 3.42 1.22
C THR A 109 -10.88 4.30 1.35
N SER A 110 -11.95 3.98 0.60
CA SER A 110 -13.31 4.50 0.82
C SER A 110 -14.15 3.49 1.59
N GLU A 111 -15.26 3.94 2.17
CA GLU A 111 -16.25 3.02 2.77
C GLU A 111 -16.79 2.00 1.75
N SER A 112 -16.83 2.38 0.46
CA SER A 112 -17.31 1.51 -0.61
C SER A 112 -16.25 0.54 -1.15
N SER A 113 -14.96 0.74 -0.86
CA SER A 113 -13.93 -0.25 -1.18
C SER A 113 -14.11 -1.43 -0.24
N ALA A 114 -14.57 -2.53 -0.83
CA ALA A 114 -15.10 -3.66 -0.10
C ALA A 114 -14.17 -4.09 1.02
N GLU A 115 -14.72 -4.25 2.22
CA GLU A 115 -14.04 -4.74 3.41
C GLU A 115 -13.28 -6.06 3.14
N ILE A 116 -13.76 -6.83 2.19
CA ILE A 116 -13.16 -8.08 1.70
C ILE A 116 -11.83 -7.81 0.99
N ASP A 117 -11.79 -6.88 0.04
CA ASP A 117 -10.58 -6.53 -0.73
C ASP A 117 -9.45 -6.06 0.20
N ARG A 118 -9.79 -5.18 1.15
CA ARG A 118 -8.87 -4.69 2.17
C ARG A 118 -8.28 -5.81 3.03
N ARG A 119 -9.11 -6.78 3.47
CA ARG A 119 -8.66 -7.91 4.28
C ARG A 119 -7.76 -8.87 3.48
N GLU A 120 -8.12 -9.14 2.24
CA GLU A 120 -7.33 -10.02 1.36
C GLU A 120 -5.95 -9.41 1.08
N LYS A 121 -5.87 -8.13 0.76
CA LYS A 121 -4.60 -7.40 0.58
C LYS A 121 -3.74 -7.43 1.85
N LEU A 122 -4.33 -7.11 3.02
CA LEU A 122 -3.60 -7.14 4.28
C LEU A 122 -3.02 -8.52 4.58
N VAL A 123 -3.80 -9.60 4.38
CA VAL A 123 -3.34 -10.98 4.55
C VAL A 123 -2.19 -11.32 3.59
N ALA A 124 -2.25 -10.83 2.35
CA ALA A 124 -1.16 -11.00 1.41
C ALA A 124 0.10 -10.25 1.85
N TYR A 125 -0.04 -8.97 2.21
CA TYR A 125 1.08 -8.11 2.66
C TYR A 125 1.78 -8.65 3.90
N CYS A 126 1.05 -9.27 4.83
CA CYS A 126 1.63 -9.93 6.01
C CYS A 126 2.68 -11.00 5.68
N LYS A 127 2.66 -11.55 4.45
CA LYS A 127 3.64 -12.54 3.99
C LYS A 127 4.96 -11.93 3.52
N LEU A 128 5.06 -10.60 3.42
CA LEU A 128 6.32 -9.93 3.11
C LEU A 128 7.24 -10.00 4.33
N PRO A 129 8.47 -10.51 4.17
CA PRO A 129 9.38 -10.70 5.31
C PRO A 129 9.85 -9.38 5.92
N GLY A 130 10.02 -8.33 5.10
CA GLY A 130 10.45 -7.00 5.52
C GLY A 130 9.34 -6.11 6.07
N LEU A 131 8.07 -6.53 6.01
CA LEU A 131 6.95 -5.69 6.42
C LEU A 131 6.99 -5.43 7.94
N ARG A 132 7.06 -4.15 8.30
CA ARG A 132 6.99 -3.67 9.69
C ARG A 132 5.60 -3.15 10.02
N ALA A 133 4.97 -2.45 9.08
CA ALA A 133 3.62 -1.91 9.27
C ALA A 133 2.82 -1.84 7.97
N CYS A 134 1.48 -1.87 8.11
CA CYS A 134 0.53 -1.54 7.06
C CYS A 134 -0.45 -0.50 7.61
N TRP A 135 -0.66 0.61 6.88
CA TRP A 135 -1.60 1.65 7.24
C TRP A 135 -2.80 1.60 6.31
N ILE A 136 -3.99 1.52 6.89
CA ILE A 136 -5.26 1.65 6.19
C ILE A 136 -5.81 3.04 6.53
N VAL A 137 -5.85 3.92 5.54
CA VAL A 137 -6.19 5.33 5.69
C VAL A 137 -7.55 5.59 5.07
N SER A 138 -8.51 6.05 5.86
CA SER A 138 -9.82 6.41 5.33
C SER A 138 -9.72 7.71 4.50
N GLN A 139 -10.37 7.75 3.33
CA GLN A 139 -10.52 9.01 2.60
C GLN A 139 -11.76 9.80 3.03
N ASP A 140 -12.65 9.21 3.82
CA ASP A 140 -13.97 9.76 4.15
C ASP A 140 -14.01 10.38 5.55
N GLU A 141 -13.08 9.99 6.44
CA GLU A 141 -12.91 10.53 7.79
C GLU A 141 -11.42 10.58 8.16
N GLN A 142 -11.03 11.44 9.10
CA GLN A 142 -9.67 11.42 9.65
C GLN A 142 -9.49 10.20 10.55
N ARG A 143 -9.11 9.09 9.92
CA ARG A 143 -8.89 7.80 10.57
C ARG A 143 -7.80 7.02 9.87
N VAL A 144 -6.87 6.50 10.65
CA VAL A 144 -5.82 5.59 10.20
C VAL A 144 -5.79 4.37 11.10
N GLU A 145 -5.90 3.19 10.51
CA GLU A 145 -5.63 1.94 11.20
C GLU A 145 -4.18 1.53 10.89
N VAL A 146 -3.37 1.46 11.92
CA VAL A 146 -1.97 1.02 11.85
C VAL A 146 -1.90 -0.42 12.30
N HIS A 147 -1.53 -1.30 11.38
CA HIS A 147 -1.23 -2.70 11.65
C HIS A 147 0.29 -2.83 11.74
N GLU A 148 0.84 -2.89 12.93
CA GLU A 148 2.29 -2.94 13.17
C GLU A 148 2.72 -4.32 13.65
N ARG A 149 3.84 -4.82 13.12
CA ARG A 149 4.40 -6.12 13.50
C ARG A 149 5.12 -5.99 14.83
N ASP A 150 4.66 -6.72 15.82
CA ASP A 150 5.30 -6.80 17.13
C ASP A 150 6.55 -7.71 17.13
N THR A 151 7.22 -7.79 18.25
CA THR A 151 8.44 -8.60 18.44
C THR A 151 8.19 -10.11 18.30
N SER A 152 6.94 -10.56 18.40
CA SER A 152 6.55 -11.95 18.16
C SER A 152 6.25 -12.24 16.69
N GLY A 153 6.23 -11.21 15.83
CA GLY A 153 5.92 -11.29 14.42
C GLY A 153 4.42 -11.19 14.10
N LEU A 154 3.57 -10.95 15.11
CA LEU A 154 2.14 -10.74 14.92
C LEU A 154 1.84 -9.28 14.60
N LEU A 155 0.82 -9.04 13.78
CA LEU A 155 0.31 -7.69 13.53
C LEU A 155 -0.66 -7.29 14.65
N GLN A 156 -0.35 -6.15 15.29
CA GLN A 156 -1.23 -5.49 16.25
C GLN A 156 -1.87 -4.29 15.56
N ALA A 157 -3.20 -4.16 15.68
CA ALA A 157 -3.95 -3.09 15.07
C ALA A 157 -4.28 -2.00 16.10
N ASN A 158 -3.95 -0.76 15.78
CA ASN A 158 -4.33 0.43 16.53
C ASN A 158 -5.01 1.42 15.59
N ALA A 159 -6.09 2.07 16.05
CA ALA A 159 -6.78 3.09 15.29
C ALA A 159 -6.48 4.48 15.87
N TYR A 160 -6.20 5.43 14.98
CA TYR A 160 -5.98 6.84 15.26
C TYR A 160 -7.03 7.66 14.54
N THR A 161 -7.55 8.67 15.21
CA THR A 161 -8.65 9.51 14.73
C THR A 161 -8.29 11.00 14.80
N LYS A 162 -9.18 11.86 14.36
CA LYS A 162 -8.99 13.32 14.39
C LYS A 162 -8.44 13.81 15.74
N GLY A 163 -7.37 14.59 15.69
CA GLY A 163 -6.66 15.11 16.86
C GLY A 163 -5.55 14.21 17.37
N ASP A 164 -5.46 12.97 16.89
CA ASP A 164 -4.37 12.06 17.23
C ASP A 164 -3.14 12.28 16.35
N ALA A 165 -2.04 11.68 16.76
CA ALA A 165 -0.83 11.59 15.96
C ALA A 165 -0.36 10.14 15.87
N LEU A 166 0.10 9.73 14.71
CA LEU A 166 0.74 8.43 14.53
C LEU A 166 2.09 8.43 15.25
N PRO A 167 2.39 7.38 16.02
CA PRO A 167 3.68 7.27 16.69
C PRO A 167 4.81 7.21 15.65
N PRO A 168 5.98 7.76 15.94
CA PRO A 168 7.08 7.79 14.99
C PRO A 168 7.61 6.39 14.67
N GLY A 169 7.65 5.50 15.66
CA GLY A 169 8.19 4.16 15.51
C GLY A 169 9.58 4.18 14.89
N TRP A 170 9.78 3.42 13.81
CA TRP A 170 11.02 3.37 13.05
C TRP A 170 11.12 4.45 11.95
N LEU A 171 10.08 5.29 11.81
CA LEU A 171 10.00 6.36 10.81
C LEU A 171 10.62 7.69 11.28
N GLY A 172 11.33 7.70 12.40
CA GLY A 172 11.97 8.89 12.96
C GLY A 172 11.58 9.16 14.40
N ASP A 173 11.89 10.35 14.90
CA ASP A 173 11.72 10.71 16.30
C ASP A 173 10.40 11.44 16.60
N GLU A 174 9.81 12.07 15.60
CA GLU A 174 8.63 12.92 15.75
C GLU A 174 7.34 12.20 15.30
N PRO A 175 6.24 12.31 16.05
CA PRO A 175 4.95 11.78 15.63
C PRO A 175 4.42 12.49 14.36
N ILE A 176 3.51 11.85 13.64
CA ILE A 176 2.85 12.41 12.47
C ILE A 176 1.42 12.80 12.87
N ALA A 177 1.14 14.10 13.00
CA ALA A 177 -0.22 14.56 13.24
C ALA A 177 -1.14 14.17 12.07
N LEU A 178 -2.32 13.60 12.38
CA LEU A 178 -3.25 13.15 11.36
C LEU A 178 -3.67 14.27 10.41
N GLU A 179 -3.84 15.49 10.92
CA GLU A 179 -4.21 16.66 10.12
C GLU A 179 -3.24 16.91 8.95
N ARG A 180 -1.97 16.52 9.09
CA ARG A 180 -0.99 16.66 8.01
C ARG A 180 -1.27 15.71 6.85
N LEU A 181 -1.81 14.52 7.14
CA LEU A 181 -2.17 13.54 6.11
C LEU A 181 -3.38 14.01 5.31
N TYR A 182 -4.31 14.72 5.96
CA TYR A 182 -5.55 15.20 5.36
C TYR A 182 -5.49 16.67 4.91
N ALA A 183 -4.32 17.29 4.96
CA ALA A 183 -4.16 18.70 4.60
C ALA A 183 -4.58 18.98 3.16
N GLY A 184 -5.44 20.01 2.98
CA GLY A 184 -5.95 20.39 1.66
C GLY A 184 -7.04 19.47 1.11
N THR A 185 -7.66 18.66 1.98
CA THR A 185 -8.90 17.92 1.69
C THR A 185 -10.07 18.56 2.45
N ASP A 186 -11.27 18.11 2.12
CA ASP A 186 -12.53 18.49 2.81
C ASP A 186 -12.87 17.54 3.97
N VAL A 187 -11.95 16.65 4.35
CA VAL A 187 -12.10 15.71 5.46
C VAL A 187 -11.75 16.41 6.76
N GLY A 188 -12.77 16.77 7.54
CA GLY A 188 -12.65 17.59 8.73
C GLY A 188 -13.06 16.91 10.03
#